data_47aed8c367dacd74c47b9cb263540966
#
_entry.id   47aed8c367dacd74c47b9cb263540966
#
_cell.length_a   1.000
_cell.length_b   1.000
_cell.length_c   1.000
_cell.angle_alpha   90.00
_cell.angle_beta   90.00
_cell.angle_gamma   90.00
#
_symmetry.space_group_name_H-M   'P 1'
#
loop_
_entity.id
_entity.type
_entity.pdbx_description
1 polymer ?
#
loop_
_entity_poly.entity_id
_entity_poly.type
_entity_poly.pdbx_seq_one_letter_code
_entity_poly.pdbx_strand_id
1 'polypeptide(L)'
;MPNIAIIGYNIFGIGGTTRSNLNLMYEFDHSEYQLTYYNYTEFSKRDVLSLKNKSPYTSKVDFRFFLELYSLDSKQSYDYIFVTREDFFPLAKILRKAYPQAIIIGEVHTPLALLNRKLTGLEYFSCLRVATESIKEKLSSQYDYNRIYVQTVSLAHLNWNFKEQVTNSNLLVHSRFDDSQKDISYTLRLLNQLVNNEDQKQVKLYLSGAGPDLGKYKKYIKNHQLKNNVTISQCKLPQNFTAISTSHYETLGYSIIESVAQGHRVLAYYGDDDVVYENLADVSLITWLNKDLKEDTPRVLAALRARPTLAEFRESQAALEKLAGHYLEKFLANTQLYQGVKFDLTKITSADIPACRKQIEVILGSPLAPWYIKLYRYLKKTPLKILLNY
;
A
#
# COMPACT_ATOMS: atom_id res chain seq x y z
N MET A 1 24.04 9.73 15.78
CA MET A 1 23.07 8.90 15.04
C MET A 1 21.93 9.80 14.62
N PRO A 2 21.60 9.84 13.33
CA PRO A 2 20.43 10.59 12.87
C PRO A 2 19.14 9.98 13.42
N ASN A 3 18.19 10.85 13.78
CA ASN A 3 16.90 10.48 14.34
C ASN A 3 15.81 10.59 13.28
N ILE A 4 15.02 9.55 13.12
CA ILE A 4 13.92 9.51 12.14
C ILE A 4 12.58 9.32 12.85
N ALA A 5 11.60 10.15 12.49
CA ALA A 5 10.20 9.93 12.84
C ALA A 5 9.43 9.47 11.62
N ILE A 6 8.60 8.45 11.79
CA ILE A 6 7.64 7.97 10.78
C ILE A 6 6.24 8.12 11.37
N ILE A 7 5.36 8.82 10.67
CA ILE A 7 3.99 9.07 11.11
C ILE A 7 3.05 8.30 10.18
N GLY A 8 2.31 7.35 10.74
CA GLY A 8 1.43 6.50 9.94
C GLY A 8 0.14 6.10 10.64
N TYR A 9 -0.77 5.48 9.87
CA TYR A 9 -2.12 5.20 10.33
C TYR A 9 -2.19 4.02 11.31
N ASN A 10 -1.73 2.83 10.87
CA ASN A 10 -1.78 1.61 11.68
C ASN A 10 -0.72 0.60 11.23
N ILE A 11 0.42 0.58 11.91
CA ILE A 11 1.51 -0.35 11.61
C ILE A 11 1.18 -1.79 12.02
N PHE A 12 0.24 -1.99 12.92
CA PHE A 12 -0.20 -3.29 13.42
C PHE A 12 -1.32 -3.91 12.57
N GLY A 13 -1.77 -3.20 11.52
CA GLY A 13 -2.79 -3.65 10.58
C GLY A 13 -2.24 -4.39 9.37
N ILE A 14 -3.11 -4.58 8.38
CA ILE A 14 -2.77 -5.16 7.07
C ILE A 14 -3.12 -4.14 6.00
N GLY A 15 -2.22 -3.89 5.06
CA GLY A 15 -2.46 -2.99 3.93
C GLY A 15 -1.18 -2.49 3.28
N GLY A 16 -1.31 -1.90 2.09
CA GLY A 16 -0.17 -1.40 1.31
C GLY A 16 0.67 -0.37 2.07
N THR A 17 0.04 0.61 2.70
CA THR A 17 0.75 1.64 3.49
C THR A 17 1.47 1.05 4.71
N THR A 18 0.85 0.06 5.39
CA THR A 18 1.52 -0.67 6.47
C THR A 18 2.76 -1.40 5.96
N ARG A 19 2.66 -2.08 4.81
CA ARG A 19 3.80 -2.75 4.18
C ARG A 19 4.89 -1.77 3.81
N SER A 20 4.53 -0.63 3.19
CA SER A 20 5.47 0.43 2.83
C SER A 20 6.25 0.93 4.05
N ASN A 21 5.56 1.21 5.17
CA ASN A 21 6.20 1.67 6.40
C ASN A 21 7.11 0.61 7.03
N LEU A 22 6.73 -0.67 6.96
CA LEU A 22 7.60 -1.76 7.42
C LEU A 22 8.85 -1.89 6.56
N ASN A 23 8.73 -1.76 5.24
CA ASN A 23 9.87 -1.77 4.35
C ASN A 23 10.78 -0.56 4.60
N LEU A 24 10.21 0.61 4.84
CA LEU A 24 10.98 1.82 5.21
C LEU A 24 11.77 1.60 6.50
N MET A 25 11.17 0.98 7.51
CA MET A 25 11.89 0.61 8.74
C MET A 25 13.01 -0.38 8.49
N TYR A 26 12.81 -1.35 7.59
CA TYR A 26 13.83 -2.32 7.22
C TYR A 26 15.05 -1.64 6.58
N GLU A 27 14.83 -0.68 5.66
CA GLU A 27 15.92 0.06 5.03
C GLU A 27 16.81 0.80 6.03
N PHE A 28 16.20 1.32 7.10
CA PHE A 28 16.92 2.03 8.14
C PHE A 28 17.47 1.16 9.27
N ASP A 29 17.07 -0.12 9.39
CA ASP A 29 17.57 -1.02 10.45
C ASP A 29 19.06 -1.34 10.31
N HIS A 30 19.54 -1.43 9.05
CA HIS A 30 20.94 -1.71 8.72
C HIS A 30 21.84 -0.46 8.78
N SER A 31 21.27 0.70 9.15
CA SER A 31 21.96 1.97 9.27
C SER A 31 22.04 2.40 10.75
N GLU A 32 22.88 3.37 11.03
CA GLU A 32 23.03 3.93 12.39
C GLU A 32 21.91 4.92 12.76
N TYR A 33 20.67 4.68 12.34
CA TYR A 33 19.53 5.55 12.61
C TYR A 33 18.75 5.11 13.85
N GLN A 34 18.18 6.09 14.57
CA GLN A 34 17.19 5.85 15.62
C GLN A 34 15.78 6.10 15.04
N LEU A 35 14.92 5.10 15.15
CA LEU A 35 13.57 5.15 14.56
C LEU A 35 12.50 5.34 15.63
N THR A 36 11.64 6.34 15.45
CA THR A 36 10.39 6.51 16.19
C THR A 36 9.22 6.39 15.25
N TYR A 37 8.24 5.56 15.58
CA TYR A 37 7.00 5.44 14.79
C TYR A 37 5.80 5.96 15.57
N TYR A 38 5.13 6.97 15.06
CA TYR A 38 3.89 7.50 15.60
C TYR A 38 2.69 6.84 14.94
N ASN A 39 1.97 6.01 15.71
CA ASN A 39 0.83 5.24 15.21
C ASN A 39 -0.47 5.96 15.52
N TYR A 40 -1.30 6.23 14.50
CA TYR A 40 -2.55 6.98 14.68
C TYR A 40 -3.58 6.20 15.49
N THR A 41 -3.75 4.90 15.24
CA THR A 41 -4.68 4.08 16.00
C THR A 41 -4.08 3.65 17.34
N GLU A 42 -4.91 3.47 18.35
CA GLU A 42 -4.46 2.90 19.62
C GLU A 42 -3.85 1.51 19.44
N PHE A 43 -2.83 1.22 20.21
CA PHE A 43 -2.16 -0.07 20.25
C PHE A 43 -1.77 -0.46 21.68
N SER A 44 -1.46 -1.71 21.91
CA SER A 44 -1.03 -2.26 23.19
C SER A 44 0.42 -2.74 23.16
N LYS A 45 1.02 -2.91 24.33
CA LYS A 45 2.35 -3.56 24.45
C LYS A 45 2.40 -4.94 23.78
N ARG A 46 1.27 -5.67 23.78
CA ARG A 46 1.15 -6.97 23.11
C ARG A 46 1.21 -6.86 21.59
N ASP A 47 0.61 -5.81 21.01
CA ASP A 47 0.66 -5.54 19.57
C ASP A 47 2.10 -5.25 19.15
N VAL A 48 2.82 -4.42 19.94
CA VAL A 48 4.25 -4.12 19.71
C VAL A 48 5.09 -5.41 19.79
N LEU A 49 4.92 -6.22 20.83
CA LEU A 49 5.66 -7.48 20.98
C LEU A 49 5.38 -8.43 19.82
N SER A 50 4.12 -8.55 19.42
CA SER A 50 3.73 -9.38 18.27
C SER A 50 4.39 -8.92 16.97
N LEU A 51 4.47 -7.60 16.74
CA LEU A 51 5.13 -7.04 15.56
C LEU A 51 6.64 -7.31 15.59
N LYS A 52 7.31 -7.04 16.72
CA LYS A 52 8.75 -7.28 16.89
C LYS A 52 9.13 -8.73 16.67
N ASN A 53 8.28 -9.67 17.10
CA ASN A 53 8.50 -11.10 16.87
C ASN A 53 8.35 -11.50 15.38
N LYS A 54 7.41 -10.86 14.65
CA LYS A 54 7.18 -11.13 13.22
C LYS A 54 8.18 -10.42 12.30
N SER A 55 8.69 -9.29 12.74
CA SER A 55 9.56 -8.40 11.99
C SER A 55 10.70 -7.92 12.88
N PRO A 56 11.77 -8.76 13.08
CA PRO A 56 12.84 -8.48 14.05
C PRO A 56 13.55 -7.14 13.85
N TYR A 57 13.62 -6.63 12.61
CA TYR A 57 14.15 -5.30 12.31
C TYR A 57 13.38 -4.15 12.97
N THR A 58 12.17 -4.40 13.47
CA THR A 58 11.42 -3.41 14.24
C THR A 58 11.78 -3.40 15.74
N SER A 59 12.71 -4.26 16.19
CA SER A 59 13.08 -4.43 17.62
C SER A 59 13.56 -3.15 18.27
N LYS A 60 14.32 -2.32 17.54
CA LYS A 60 14.87 -1.04 18.00
C LYS A 60 13.93 0.14 17.80
N VAL A 61 12.78 -0.04 17.13
CA VAL A 61 11.83 1.04 16.87
C VAL A 61 11.10 1.43 18.15
N ASP A 62 11.07 2.73 18.45
CA ASP A 62 10.25 3.32 19.50
C ASP A 62 8.85 3.60 18.97
N PHE A 63 7.85 2.83 19.44
CA PHE A 63 6.46 2.98 19.02
C PHE A 63 5.71 3.91 19.97
N ARG A 64 5.22 5.03 19.45
CA ARG A 64 4.50 6.06 20.17
C ARG A 64 3.08 6.25 19.67
N PHE A 65 2.23 6.75 20.54
CA PHE A 65 0.88 7.10 20.16
C PHE A 65 0.85 8.47 19.48
N PHE A 66 0.12 8.55 18.38
CA PHE A 66 0.04 9.76 17.54
C PHE A 66 -0.29 11.04 18.31
N LEU A 67 -1.14 10.98 19.36
CA LEU A 67 -1.50 12.16 20.14
C LEU A 67 -0.33 12.84 20.85
N GLU A 68 0.79 12.14 21.06
CA GLU A 68 2.01 12.71 21.63
C GLU A 68 2.61 13.79 20.74
N LEU A 69 2.35 13.75 19.42
CA LEU A 69 2.78 14.81 18.50
C LEU A 69 2.18 16.19 18.81
N TYR A 70 1.01 16.22 19.46
CA TYR A 70 0.36 17.48 19.81
C TYR A 70 0.91 18.13 21.08
N SER A 71 1.64 17.41 21.92
CA SER A 71 2.28 17.99 23.12
C SER A 71 3.49 18.84 22.78
N LEU A 72 4.05 18.71 21.58
CA LEU A 72 5.24 19.43 21.10
C LEU A 72 6.41 19.42 22.11
N ASP A 73 6.48 18.41 22.96
CA ASP A 73 7.53 18.29 23.96
C ASP A 73 8.85 17.95 23.24
N SER A 74 9.59 19.01 22.91
CA SER A 74 10.73 19.00 21.98
C SER A 74 12.03 18.50 22.60
N LYS A 75 11.99 17.61 23.60
CA LYS A 75 13.20 16.95 24.11
C LYS A 75 13.88 16.07 23.07
N GLN A 76 13.18 15.72 22.00
CA GLN A 76 13.67 14.89 20.92
C GLN A 76 13.86 15.73 19.65
N SER A 77 15.03 15.65 19.03
CA SER A 77 15.28 16.22 17.70
C SER A 77 15.15 15.13 16.65
N TYR A 78 14.66 15.49 15.47
CA TYR A 78 14.62 14.62 14.30
C TYR A 78 15.37 15.25 13.14
N ASP A 79 16.14 14.44 12.43
CA ASP A 79 16.79 14.82 11.18
C ASP A 79 15.82 14.66 10.01
N TYR A 80 15.02 13.58 10.04
CA TYR A 80 14.01 13.27 9.03
C TYR A 80 12.66 12.95 9.67
N ILE A 81 11.58 13.47 9.08
CA ILE A 81 10.20 13.18 9.50
C ILE A 81 9.40 12.75 8.26
N PHE A 82 8.96 11.51 8.23
CA PHE A 82 8.09 10.97 7.19
C PHE A 82 6.62 11.09 7.60
N VAL A 83 5.83 11.77 6.80
CA VAL A 83 4.37 11.84 6.90
C VAL A 83 3.80 10.94 5.81
N THR A 84 3.52 9.68 6.16
CA THR A 84 3.30 8.60 5.19
C THR A 84 1.87 8.48 4.70
N ARG A 85 1.05 9.51 4.84
CA ARG A 85 -0.30 9.62 4.26
C ARG A 85 -0.72 11.07 4.13
N GLU A 86 -1.41 11.35 3.06
CA GLU A 86 -1.97 12.67 2.74
C GLU A 86 -2.97 13.16 3.81
N ASP A 87 -3.60 12.23 4.53
CA ASP A 87 -4.51 12.52 5.66
C ASP A 87 -3.83 13.28 6.80
N PHE A 88 -2.52 13.09 6.94
CA PHE A 88 -1.71 13.73 7.98
C PHE A 88 -0.97 14.99 7.51
N PHE A 89 -1.12 15.40 6.26
CA PHE A 89 -0.43 16.59 5.74
C PHE A 89 -0.71 17.88 6.52
N PRO A 90 -1.89 18.09 7.12
CA PRO A 90 -2.07 19.23 8.05
C PRO A 90 -1.05 19.30 9.19
N LEU A 91 -0.45 18.16 9.60
CA LEU A 91 0.61 18.15 10.64
C LEU A 91 1.87 18.89 10.23
N ALA A 92 2.17 18.99 8.94
CA ALA A 92 3.43 19.57 8.47
C ALA A 92 3.69 20.96 9.07
N LYS A 93 2.64 21.78 9.21
CA LYS A 93 2.69 23.10 9.83
C LYS A 93 3.20 23.03 11.27
N ILE A 94 2.64 22.13 12.08
CA ILE A 94 3.00 21.97 13.50
C ILE A 94 4.39 21.34 13.63
N LEU A 95 4.66 20.31 12.83
CA LEU A 95 5.97 19.64 12.82
C LEU A 95 7.08 20.62 12.43
N ARG A 96 6.84 21.48 11.45
CA ARG A 96 7.81 22.51 11.02
C ARG A 96 8.14 23.48 12.15
N LYS A 97 7.15 23.86 12.97
CA LYS A 97 7.39 24.70 14.14
C LYS A 97 8.20 23.98 15.22
N ALA A 98 7.85 22.73 15.50
CA ALA A 98 8.52 21.93 16.54
C ALA A 98 9.94 21.51 16.14
N TYR A 99 10.13 21.21 14.85
CA TYR A 99 11.38 20.68 14.30
C TYR A 99 11.85 21.50 13.09
N PRO A 100 12.29 22.76 13.29
CA PRO A 100 12.56 23.70 12.19
C PRO A 100 13.70 23.24 11.27
N GLN A 101 14.64 22.43 11.78
CA GLN A 101 15.79 21.93 11.03
C GLN A 101 15.55 20.57 10.35
N ALA A 102 14.48 19.85 10.73
CA ALA A 102 14.20 18.53 10.18
C ALA A 102 13.83 18.60 8.69
N ILE A 103 14.25 17.60 7.92
CA ILE A 103 13.71 17.35 6.58
C ILE A 103 12.37 16.66 6.74
N ILE A 104 11.27 17.39 6.50
CA ILE A 104 9.92 16.86 6.59
C ILE A 104 9.47 16.43 5.19
N ILE A 105 9.18 15.15 5.04
CA ILE A 105 8.83 14.50 3.78
C ILE A 105 7.35 14.08 3.84
N GLY A 106 6.57 14.54 2.88
CA GLY A 106 5.20 14.05 2.68
C GLY A 106 5.21 12.93 1.64
N GLU A 107 4.56 11.82 1.93
CA GLU A 107 4.42 10.71 0.99
C GLU A 107 3.01 10.66 0.40
N VAL A 108 2.91 10.64 -0.92
CA VAL A 108 1.65 10.51 -1.65
C VAL A 108 1.47 9.05 -2.05
N HIS A 109 0.54 8.38 -1.39
CA HIS A 109 0.22 6.97 -1.61
C HIS A 109 -1.15 6.74 -2.23
N THR A 110 -2.07 7.68 -2.03
CA THR A 110 -3.43 7.57 -2.59
C THR A 110 -3.40 7.96 -4.07
N PRO A 111 -3.98 7.14 -4.96
CA PRO A 111 -4.17 7.54 -6.35
C PRO A 111 -4.86 8.91 -6.43
N LEU A 112 -4.35 9.81 -7.26
CA LEU A 112 -4.84 11.20 -7.30
C LEU A 112 -6.33 11.31 -7.62
N ALA A 113 -6.85 10.40 -8.44
CA ALA A 113 -8.26 10.31 -8.76
C ALA A 113 -9.16 9.99 -7.55
N LEU A 114 -8.60 9.41 -6.50
CA LEU A 114 -9.31 9.07 -5.26
C LEU A 114 -9.12 10.11 -4.15
N LEU A 115 -8.33 11.16 -4.40
CA LEU A 115 -8.15 12.26 -3.48
C LEU A 115 -9.36 13.23 -3.55
N ASN A 116 -10.35 13.00 -2.70
CA ASN A 116 -11.60 13.78 -2.67
C ASN A 116 -11.45 15.19 -2.05
N ARG A 117 -10.23 15.64 -1.75
CA ARG A 117 -9.96 16.91 -1.08
C ARG A 117 -8.63 17.51 -1.54
N LYS A 118 -8.51 18.83 -1.38
CA LYS A 118 -7.23 19.50 -1.55
C LYS A 118 -6.23 19.06 -0.48
N LEU A 119 -5.00 18.83 -0.90
CA LEU A 119 -3.87 18.68 0.01
C LEU A 119 -3.58 20.05 0.66
N THR A 120 -3.35 20.05 1.96
CA THR A 120 -3.06 21.26 2.74
C THR A 120 -1.73 21.11 3.46
N GLY A 121 -1.08 22.25 3.77
CA GLY A 121 0.21 22.24 4.48
C GLY A 121 1.41 21.89 3.61
N LEU A 122 1.26 21.87 2.28
CA LEU A 122 2.33 21.52 1.35
C LEU A 122 3.53 22.47 1.51
N GLU A 123 3.28 23.72 1.77
CA GLU A 123 4.30 24.76 1.95
C GLU A 123 5.25 24.50 3.11
N TYR A 124 4.85 23.66 4.08
CA TYR A 124 5.66 23.31 5.26
C TYR A 124 6.50 22.04 5.11
N PHE A 125 6.27 21.26 4.06
CA PHE A 125 7.14 20.14 3.73
C PHE A 125 8.47 20.61 3.12
N SER A 126 9.56 19.95 3.45
CA SER A 126 10.81 20.12 2.70
C SER A 126 10.64 19.64 1.27
N CYS A 127 10.02 18.47 1.11
CA CYS A 127 9.69 17.88 -0.18
C CYS A 127 8.53 16.87 -0.07
N LEU A 128 7.96 16.52 -1.21
CA LEU A 128 7.05 15.39 -1.34
C LEU A 128 7.76 14.23 -2.08
N ARG A 129 7.45 13.01 -1.68
CA ARG A 129 7.80 11.80 -2.42
C ARG A 129 6.57 11.26 -3.13
N VAL A 130 6.72 10.96 -4.40
CA VAL A 130 5.69 10.35 -5.25
C VAL A 130 6.25 9.11 -5.96
N ALA A 131 5.36 8.23 -6.45
CA ALA A 131 5.75 6.97 -7.05
C ALA A 131 6.21 7.10 -8.51
N THR A 132 5.68 8.08 -9.27
CA THR A 132 5.88 8.22 -10.71
C THR A 132 6.03 9.68 -11.14
N GLU A 133 6.64 9.91 -12.31
CA GLU A 133 6.74 11.25 -12.90
C GLU A 133 5.36 11.82 -13.25
N SER A 134 4.43 10.99 -13.72
CA SER A 134 3.05 11.44 -14.03
C SER A 134 2.34 11.98 -12.78
N ILE A 135 2.53 11.38 -11.60
CA ILE A 135 1.99 11.91 -10.33
C ILE A 135 2.66 13.25 -9.98
N LYS A 136 3.98 13.36 -10.14
CA LYS A 136 4.73 14.60 -9.88
C LYS A 136 4.24 15.74 -10.75
N GLU A 137 4.10 15.52 -12.05
CA GLU A 137 3.62 16.53 -13.00
C GLU A 137 2.21 17.03 -12.65
N LYS A 138 1.29 16.09 -12.37
CA LYS A 138 -0.09 16.42 -11.97
C LYS A 138 -0.13 17.23 -10.68
N LEU A 139 0.65 16.84 -9.65
CA LEU A 139 0.69 17.57 -8.38
C LEU A 139 1.35 18.94 -8.54
N SER A 140 2.46 19.04 -9.29
CA SER A 140 3.14 20.31 -9.54
C SER A 140 2.21 21.30 -10.22
N SER A 141 1.48 20.87 -11.24
CA SER A 141 0.51 21.70 -11.95
C SER A 141 -0.69 22.09 -11.06
N GLN A 142 -1.24 21.12 -10.31
CA GLN A 142 -2.46 21.35 -9.51
C GLN A 142 -2.23 22.27 -8.31
N TYR A 143 -1.05 22.24 -7.70
CA TYR A 143 -0.75 22.94 -6.45
C TYR A 143 0.31 24.03 -6.57
N ASP A 144 0.86 24.27 -7.76
CA ASP A 144 2.02 25.15 -7.95
C ASP A 144 3.16 24.84 -6.96
N TYR A 145 3.44 23.52 -6.83
CA TYR A 145 4.39 23.02 -5.87
C TYR A 145 5.44 22.15 -6.57
N ASN A 146 6.71 22.55 -6.47
CA ASN A 146 7.81 21.96 -7.26
C ASN A 146 8.84 21.16 -6.42
N ARG A 147 8.71 21.16 -5.10
CA ARG A 147 9.60 20.37 -4.23
C ARG A 147 9.12 18.91 -4.15
N ILE A 148 9.16 18.23 -5.30
CA ILE A 148 8.69 16.84 -5.45
C ILE A 148 9.79 16.01 -6.07
N TYR A 149 10.08 14.85 -5.48
CA TYR A 149 10.95 13.86 -6.08
C TYR A 149 10.21 12.54 -6.32
N VAL A 150 10.64 11.82 -7.35
CA VAL A 150 10.08 10.52 -7.72
C VAL A 150 10.98 9.44 -7.16
N GLN A 151 10.39 8.60 -6.33
CA GLN A 151 11.02 7.39 -5.83
C GLN A 151 9.93 6.41 -5.42
N THR A 152 9.95 5.21 -5.97
CA THR A 152 9.01 4.17 -5.52
C THR A 152 9.30 3.78 -4.07
N VAL A 153 8.34 3.11 -3.42
CA VAL A 153 8.55 2.57 -2.07
C VAL A 153 9.52 1.41 -2.09
N SER A 154 10.20 1.15 -0.97
CA SER A 154 11.08 -0.01 -0.84
C SER A 154 10.32 -1.32 -1.05
N LEU A 155 10.98 -2.28 -1.68
CA LEU A 155 10.53 -3.65 -1.89
C LEU A 155 11.31 -4.67 -1.04
N ALA A 156 11.92 -4.24 0.05
CA ALA A 156 12.78 -5.03 0.93
C ALA A 156 12.13 -6.31 1.49
N HIS A 157 10.80 -6.38 1.51
CA HIS A 157 10.07 -7.58 1.96
C HIS A 157 10.02 -8.70 0.91
N LEU A 158 10.39 -8.43 -0.34
CA LEU A 158 10.29 -9.43 -1.40
C LEU A 158 11.29 -10.56 -1.17
N ASN A 159 10.76 -11.77 -1.18
CA ASN A 159 11.57 -12.99 -1.18
C ASN A 159 11.51 -13.59 -2.58
N TRP A 160 12.60 -13.45 -3.32
CA TRP A 160 12.73 -13.96 -4.67
C TRP A 160 12.87 -15.47 -4.65
N ASN A 161 11.87 -16.16 -5.17
CA ASN A 161 11.85 -17.62 -5.15
C ASN A 161 11.18 -18.16 -6.41
N PHE A 162 11.99 -18.42 -7.42
CA PHE A 162 11.50 -19.08 -8.62
C PHE A 162 11.31 -20.57 -8.35
N LYS A 163 10.07 -21.03 -8.53
CA LYS A 163 9.74 -22.44 -8.59
C LYS A 163 9.23 -22.76 -9.98
N GLU A 164 9.77 -23.80 -10.59
CA GLU A 164 9.28 -24.27 -11.87
C GLU A 164 7.80 -24.58 -11.76
N GLN A 165 7.02 -23.91 -12.59
CA GLN A 165 5.57 -24.01 -12.58
C GLN A 165 5.08 -24.95 -13.66
N VAL A 166 4.04 -25.71 -13.36
CA VAL A 166 3.29 -26.43 -14.36
C VAL A 166 2.20 -25.56 -14.96
N THR A 167 1.77 -25.84 -16.17
CA THR A 167 0.58 -25.20 -16.73
C THR A 167 -0.59 -25.41 -15.79
N ASN A 168 -1.39 -24.37 -15.59
CA ASN A 168 -2.51 -24.44 -14.65
C ASN A 168 -3.74 -23.77 -15.24
N SER A 169 -4.88 -24.03 -14.62
CA SER A 169 -6.16 -23.38 -14.96
C SER A 169 -6.68 -22.52 -13.79
N ASN A 170 -5.78 -22.08 -12.90
CA ASN A 170 -6.15 -21.35 -11.70
C ASN A 170 -5.80 -19.87 -11.84
N LEU A 171 -6.80 -19.02 -11.70
CA LEU A 171 -6.63 -17.58 -11.52
C LEU A 171 -6.70 -17.24 -10.03
N LEU A 172 -5.86 -16.34 -9.56
CA LEU A 172 -5.86 -15.85 -8.18
C LEU A 172 -6.00 -14.33 -8.12
N VAL A 173 -7.03 -13.84 -7.46
CA VAL A 173 -7.14 -12.47 -6.98
C VAL A 173 -6.77 -12.45 -5.50
N HIS A 174 -5.76 -11.65 -5.13
CA HIS A 174 -5.40 -11.40 -3.74
C HIS A 174 -5.52 -9.90 -3.46
N SER A 175 -6.71 -9.45 -2.97
CA SER A 175 -6.96 -8.04 -2.72
C SER A 175 -8.17 -7.80 -1.81
N ARG A 176 -8.36 -6.53 -1.42
CA ARG A 176 -9.60 -6.08 -0.76
C ARG A 176 -10.78 -6.20 -1.74
N PHE A 177 -11.93 -6.66 -1.25
CA PHE A 177 -13.17 -6.78 -2.03
C PHE A 177 -13.92 -5.44 -2.06
N ASP A 178 -13.49 -4.57 -2.94
CA ASP A 178 -13.95 -3.19 -3.09
C ASP A 178 -13.85 -2.81 -4.57
N ASP A 179 -14.97 -2.91 -5.28
CA ASP A 179 -15.02 -2.69 -6.73
C ASP A 179 -14.74 -1.24 -7.14
N SER A 180 -14.93 -0.29 -6.23
CA SER A 180 -14.60 1.11 -6.52
C SER A 180 -13.11 1.33 -6.81
N GLN A 181 -12.27 0.41 -6.33
CA GLN A 181 -10.84 0.44 -6.56
C GLN A 181 -10.33 -0.81 -7.28
N LYS A 182 -10.85 -2.01 -6.95
CA LYS A 182 -10.26 -3.30 -7.36
C LYS A 182 -10.96 -3.97 -8.54
N ASP A 183 -12.18 -3.57 -8.88
CA ASP A 183 -13.01 -4.06 -9.99
C ASP A 183 -12.95 -5.60 -10.19
N ILE A 184 -13.10 -6.33 -9.08
CA ILE A 184 -13.18 -7.81 -9.13
C ILE A 184 -14.38 -8.26 -9.97
N SER A 185 -15.39 -7.40 -10.09
CA SER A 185 -16.53 -7.65 -10.99
C SER A 185 -16.11 -7.85 -12.44
N TYR A 186 -15.07 -7.14 -12.93
CA TYR A 186 -14.54 -7.39 -14.27
C TYR A 186 -13.91 -8.80 -14.35
N THR A 187 -13.10 -9.19 -13.37
CA THR A 187 -12.52 -10.54 -13.30
C THR A 187 -13.62 -11.62 -13.32
N LEU A 188 -14.74 -11.39 -12.61
CA LEU A 188 -15.88 -12.33 -12.65
C LEU A 188 -16.57 -12.38 -14.01
N ARG A 189 -16.70 -11.23 -14.72
CA ARG A 189 -17.23 -11.20 -16.11
C ARG A 189 -16.30 -11.96 -17.06
N LEU A 190 -14.99 -11.78 -16.92
CA LEU A 190 -13.98 -12.49 -17.71
C LEU A 190 -14.02 -13.99 -17.45
N LEU A 191 -14.15 -14.43 -16.19
CA LEU A 191 -14.35 -15.83 -15.85
C LEU A 191 -15.63 -16.39 -16.49
N ASN A 192 -16.73 -15.64 -16.43
CA ASN A 192 -17.99 -16.05 -17.08
C ASN A 192 -17.82 -16.23 -18.59
N GLN A 193 -17.11 -15.32 -19.25
CA GLN A 193 -16.79 -15.45 -20.68
C GLN A 193 -16.00 -16.74 -20.94
N LEU A 194 -14.95 -17.01 -20.16
CA LEU A 194 -14.13 -18.20 -20.31
C LEU A 194 -14.91 -19.49 -20.09
N VAL A 195 -15.71 -19.59 -19.04
CA VAL A 195 -16.38 -20.83 -18.63
C VAL A 195 -17.62 -21.13 -19.48
N ASN A 196 -18.46 -20.11 -19.70
CA ASN A 196 -19.78 -20.30 -20.28
C ASN A 196 -19.83 -20.04 -21.81
N ASN A 197 -18.95 -19.16 -22.33
CA ASN A 197 -18.95 -18.84 -23.75
C ASN A 197 -17.80 -19.55 -24.50
N GLU A 198 -16.62 -19.73 -23.86
CA GLU A 198 -15.46 -20.38 -24.48
C GLU A 198 -15.28 -21.85 -24.04
N ASP A 199 -16.27 -22.42 -23.34
CA ASP A 199 -16.27 -23.80 -22.82
C ASP A 199 -15.04 -24.22 -22.00
N GLN A 200 -14.37 -23.26 -21.35
CA GLN A 200 -13.18 -23.51 -20.51
C GLN A 200 -13.58 -23.87 -19.06
N LYS A 201 -14.39 -24.92 -18.90
CA LYS A 201 -14.98 -25.35 -17.61
C LYS A 201 -13.95 -25.71 -16.53
N GLN A 202 -12.71 -26.02 -16.93
CA GLN A 202 -11.60 -26.33 -16.02
C GLN A 202 -11.01 -25.09 -15.34
N VAL A 203 -11.27 -23.89 -15.85
CA VAL A 203 -10.75 -22.65 -15.27
C VAL A 203 -11.39 -22.41 -13.91
N LYS A 204 -10.55 -22.14 -12.90
CA LYS A 204 -10.94 -21.84 -11.53
C LYS A 204 -10.45 -20.44 -11.14
N LEU A 205 -11.26 -19.72 -10.37
CA LEU A 205 -10.91 -18.44 -9.80
C LEU A 205 -10.90 -18.55 -8.28
N TYR A 206 -9.80 -18.16 -7.68
CA TYR A 206 -9.64 -18.05 -6.23
C TYR A 206 -9.67 -16.57 -5.85
N LEU A 207 -10.61 -16.22 -4.99
CA LEU A 207 -10.74 -14.88 -4.41
C LEU A 207 -10.23 -14.90 -2.97
N SER A 208 -9.08 -14.29 -2.73
CA SER A 208 -8.44 -14.18 -1.42
C SER A 208 -8.51 -12.75 -0.92
N GLY A 209 -9.33 -12.50 0.08
CA GLY A 209 -9.52 -11.18 0.65
C GLY A 209 -10.83 -11.05 1.43
N ALA A 210 -11.16 -9.82 1.74
CA ALA A 210 -12.43 -9.43 2.38
C ALA A 210 -12.77 -7.99 1.99
N GLY A 211 -14.05 -7.62 2.09
CA GLY A 211 -14.47 -6.25 1.83
C GLY A 211 -15.99 -6.13 1.62
N PRO A 212 -16.47 -4.90 1.39
CA PRO A 212 -17.90 -4.61 1.35
C PRO A 212 -18.63 -5.32 0.18
N ASP A 213 -17.94 -5.57 -0.95
CA ASP A 213 -18.57 -6.10 -2.17
C ASP A 213 -18.67 -7.63 -2.21
N LEU A 214 -18.30 -8.36 -1.15
CA LEU A 214 -18.41 -9.81 -1.08
C LEU A 214 -19.81 -10.31 -1.42
N GLY A 215 -20.86 -9.64 -0.96
CA GLY A 215 -22.26 -9.98 -1.23
C GLY A 215 -22.59 -9.88 -2.74
N LYS A 216 -22.11 -8.82 -3.38
CA LYS A 216 -22.24 -8.58 -4.82
C LYS A 216 -21.59 -9.72 -5.63
N TYR A 217 -20.38 -10.13 -5.26
CA TYR A 217 -19.66 -11.23 -5.94
C TYR A 217 -20.39 -12.55 -5.78
N LYS A 218 -20.85 -12.91 -4.58
CA LYS A 218 -21.64 -14.13 -4.33
C LYS A 218 -22.91 -14.18 -5.18
N LYS A 219 -23.61 -13.04 -5.30
CA LYS A 219 -24.82 -12.93 -6.15
C LYS A 219 -24.48 -13.15 -7.62
N TYR A 220 -23.41 -12.53 -8.13
CA TYR A 220 -22.96 -12.72 -9.51
C TYR A 220 -22.61 -14.19 -9.80
N ILE A 221 -21.79 -14.82 -8.94
CA ILE A 221 -21.39 -16.23 -9.05
C ILE A 221 -22.59 -17.16 -9.11
N LYS A 222 -23.62 -16.92 -8.26
CA LYS A 222 -24.85 -17.70 -8.26
C LYS A 222 -25.64 -17.54 -9.57
N ASN A 223 -25.83 -16.30 -10.01
CA ASN A 223 -26.65 -15.98 -11.18
C ASN A 223 -26.07 -16.50 -12.50
N HIS A 224 -24.72 -16.60 -12.59
CA HIS A 224 -24.02 -17.09 -13.78
C HIS A 224 -23.53 -18.54 -13.65
N GLN A 225 -24.04 -19.29 -12.66
CA GLN A 225 -23.73 -20.71 -12.44
C GLN A 225 -22.24 -21.03 -12.26
N LEU A 226 -21.46 -20.08 -11.73
CA LEU A 226 -19.99 -20.19 -11.55
C LEU A 226 -19.58 -20.82 -10.22
N LYS A 227 -20.50 -21.40 -9.45
CA LYS A 227 -20.21 -21.95 -8.10
C LYS A 227 -19.08 -22.98 -8.10
N ASN A 228 -19.00 -23.80 -9.15
CA ASN A 228 -17.96 -24.83 -9.29
C ASN A 228 -16.62 -24.26 -9.76
N ASN A 229 -16.58 -23.00 -10.21
CA ASN A 229 -15.42 -22.33 -10.77
C ASN A 229 -14.83 -21.29 -9.85
N VAL A 230 -15.53 -20.86 -8.78
CA VAL A 230 -15.04 -19.81 -7.87
C VAL A 230 -14.92 -20.35 -6.44
N THR A 231 -13.74 -20.14 -5.87
CA THR A 231 -13.46 -20.40 -4.44
C THR A 231 -13.16 -19.08 -3.74
N ILE A 232 -13.90 -18.76 -2.68
CA ILE A 232 -13.64 -17.60 -1.84
C ILE A 232 -13.01 -18.09 -0.53
N SER A 233 -11.72 -17.88 -0.34
CA SER A 233 -10.99 -18.39 0.83
C SER A 233 -9.70 -17.61 1.06
N GLN A 234 -9.34 -17.43 2.33
CA GLN A 234 -8.03 -16.88 2.72
C GLN A 234 -6.99 -17.97 3.01
N CYS A 235 -7.42 -19.22 3.17
CA CYS A 235 -6.57 -20.31 3.67
C CYS A 235 -6.29 -21.41 2.65
N LYS A 236 -7.11 -21.54 1.60
CA LYS A 236 -7.00 -22.62 0.61
C LYS A 236 -6.67 -22.01 -0.75
N LEU A 237 -5.42 -21.62 -0.94
CA LEU A 237 -4.94 -21.09 -2.21
C LEU A 237 -4.22 -22.20 -2.99
N PRO A 238 -4.30 -22.21 -4.32
CA PRO A 238 -3.57 -23.15 -5.17
C PRO A 238 -2.06 -22.84 -5.11
N GLN A 239 -1.23 -23.87 -5.23
CA GLN A 239 0.22 -23.68 -5.33
C GLN A 239 0.64 -23.12 -6.68
N ASN A 240 -0.03 -23.55 -7.74
CA ASN A 240 0.18 -23.05 -9.10
C ASN A 240 -1.02 -22.21 -9.53
N PHE A 241 -0.78 -20.98 -9.89
CA PHE A 241 -1.80 -20.02 -10.33
C PHE A 241 -1.19 -18.97 -11.25
N THR A 242 -2.05 -18.34 -12.02
CA THR A 242 -1.78 -17.05 -12.67
C THR A 242 -2.49 -15.99 -11.84
N ALA A 243 -1.74 -15.01 -11.33
CA ALA A 243 -2.34 -13.92 -10.58
C ALA A 243 -3.12 -12.99 -11.53
N ILE A 244 -4.21 -12.39 -11.05
CA ILE A 244 -4.97 -11.42 -11.83
C ILE A 244 -5.35 -10.22 -10.97
N SER A 245 -5.07 -9.02 -11.47
CA SER A 245 -5.44 -7.73 -10.89
C SER A 245 -6.14 -6.86 -11.93
N THR A 246 -7.41 -6.55 -11.69
CA THR A 246 -8.22 -5.68 -12.56
C THR A 246 -8.53 -4.35 -11.89
N SER A 247 -7.65 -3.91 -10.99
CA SER A 247 -7.82 -2.68 -10.21
C SER A 247 -7.91 -1.46 -11.12
N HIS A 248 -8.87 -0.56 -10.83
CA HIS A 248 -8.93 0.76 -11.46
C HIS A 248 -7.71 1.60 -11.15
N TYR A 249 -7.24 1.52 -9.89
CA TYR A 249 -6.14 2.32 -9.39
C TYR A 249 -5.20 1.48 -8.54
N GLU A 250 -3.94 1.48 -8.91
CA GLU A 250 -2.81 0.93 -8.13
C GLU A 250 -1.63 1.90 -8.21
N THR A 251 -1.06 2.24 -7.08
CA THR A 251 0.18 3.05 -7.10
C THR A 251 1.39 2.19 -7.44
N LEU A 252 1.47 0.99 -6.86
CA LEU A 252 2.55 0.04 -7.14
C LEU A 252 2.04 -1.40 -7.35
N GLY A 253 0.94 -1.79 -6.69
CA GLY A 253 0.38 -3.12 -6.83
C GLY A 253 1.18 -4.20 -6.11
N TYR A 254 1.31 -4.14 -4.78
CA TYR A 254 2.07 -5.14 -4.01
C TYR A 254 1.71 -6.59 -4.33
N SER A 255 0.43 -6.92 -4.48
CA SER A 255 0.00 -8.28 -4.82
C SER A 255 0.49 -8.73 -6.21
N ILE A 256 0.67 -7.80 -7.15
CA ILE A 256 1.26 -8.03 -8.47
C ILE A 256 2.73 -8.42 -8.30
N ILE A 257 3.52 -7.55 -7.68
CA ILE A 257 4.97 -7.76 -7.53
C ILE A 257 5.31 -8.92 -6.59
N GLU A 258 4.53 -9.17 -5.54
CA GLU A 258 4.68 -10.34 -4.67
C GLU A 258 4.46 -11.65 -5.44
N SER A 259 3.51 -11.67 -6.39
CA SER A 259 3.28 -12.83 -7.27
C SER A 259 4.44 -13.01 -8.26
N VAL A 260 4.95 -11.93 -8.85
CA VAL A 260 6.15 -11.94 -9.72
C VAL A 260 7.36 -12.48 -8.95
N ALA A 261 7.59 -12.01 -7.71
CA ALA A 261 8.72 -12.43 -6.88
C ALA A 261 8.68 -13.94 -6.52
N GLN A 262 7.50 -14.56 -6.58
CA GLN A 262 7.31 -16.00 -6.40
C GLN A 262 7.35 -16.77 -7.74
N GLY A 263 7.64 -16.10 -8.85
CA GLY A 263 7.73 -16.71 -10.17
C GLY A 263 6.38 -16.97 -10.84
N HIS A 264 5.29 -16.37 -10.38
CA HIS A 264 3.99 -16.48 -11.02
C HIS A 264 3.83 -15.48 -12.16
N ARG A 265 3.16 -15.89 -13.23
CA ARG A 265 2.67 -14.98 -14.25
C ARG A 265 1.52 -14.15 -13.70
N VAL A 266 1.44 -12.89 -14.12
CA VAL A 266 0.42 -11.94 -13.66
C VAL A 266 -0.32 -11.37 -14.86
N LEU A 267 -1.63 -11.33 -14.77
CA LEU A 267 -2.53 -10.57 -15.64
C LEU A 267 -2.89 -9.29 -14.91
N ALA A 268 -2.54 -8.14 -15.44
CA ALA A 268 -2.80 -6.86 -14.78
C ALA A 268 -3.45 -5.87 -15.74
N TYR A 269 -4.47 -5.16 -15.26
CA TYR A 269 -4.97 -3.98 -15.93
C TYR A 269 -4.02 -2.81 -15.67
N TYR A 270 -3.72 -2.01 -16.69
CA TYR A 270 -2.76 -0.90 -16.58
C TYR A 270 -3.24 0.27 -15.69
N GLY A 271 -4.49 0.23 -15.21
CA GLY A 271 -5.08 1.26 -14.37
C GLY A 271 -5.78 2.36 -15.19
N ASP A 272 -6.72 3.07 -14.57
CA ASP A 272 -7.41 4.19 -15.22
C ASP A 272 -6.53 5.45 -15.27
N ASP A 273 -5.40 5.45 -14.56
CA ASP A 273 -4.44 6.55 -14.46
C ASP A 273 -3.02 6.19 -14.98
N ASP A 274 -2.85 4.99 -15.50
CA ASP A 274 -1.61 4.40 -16.03
C ASP A 274 -0.44 4.31 -15.02
N VAL A 275 -0.64 4.63 -13.74
CA VAL A 275 0.43 4.69 -12.73
C VAL A 275 1.09 3.33 -12.50
N VAL A 276 0.30 2.25 -12.41
CA VAL A 276 0.86 0.91 -12.22
C VAL A 276 1.60 0.45 -13.48
N TYR A 277 1.13 0.82 -14.66
CA TYR A 277 1.81 0.53 -15.92
C TYR A 277 3.15 1.28 -16.01
N GLU A 278 3.18 2.58 -15.69
CA GLU A 278 4.42 3.38 -15.67
C GLU A 278 5.50 2.73 -14.78
N ASN A 279 5.10 2.16 -13.63
CA ASN A 279 6.03 1.50 -12.72
C ASN A 279 6.47 0.10 -13.19
N LEU A 280 5.60 -0.67 -13.86
CA LEU A 280 5.78 -2.11 -14.06
C LEU A 280 5.82 -2.55 -15.53
N ALA A 281 5.87 -1.61 -16.49
CA ALA A 281 5.86 -1.91 -17.93
C ALA A 281 6.99 -2.87 -18.36
N ASP A 282 8.15 -2.77 -17.72
CA ASP A 282 9.35 -3.57 -18.05
C ASP A 282 9.35 -4.97 -17.36
N VAL A 283 8.29 -5.34 -16.63
CA VAL A 283 8.23 -6.62 -15.89
C VAL A 283 7.72 -7.73 -16.80
N SER A 284 8.59 -8.62 -17.27
CA SER A 284 8.31 -9.64 -18.30
C SER A 284 7.24 -10.66 -17.91
N LEU A 285 7.05 -10.93 -16.62
CA LEU A 285 5.99 -11.84 -16.13
C LEU A 285 4.60 -11.22 -16.10
N ILE A 286 4.44 -9.94 -16.48
CA ILE A 286 3.13 -9.27 -16.52
C ILE A 286 2.58 -9.27 -17.93
N THR A 287 1.34 -9.73 -18.09
CA THR A 287 0.53 -9.58 -19.30
C THR A 287 -0.54 -8.52 -19.05
N TRP A 288 -0.53 -7.47 -19.85
CA TRP A 288 -1.42 -6.34 -19.65
C TRP A 288 -2.81 -6.57 -20.26
N LEU A 289 -3.85 -6.24 -19.49
CA LEU A 289 -5.26 -6.28 -19.86
C LEU A 289 -5.75 -4.85 -20.15
N ASN A 290 -6.76 -4.72 -21.02
CA ASN A 290 -7.35 -3.42 -21.36
C ASN A 290 -8.84 -3.29 -20.96
N LYS A 291 -9.38 -4.30 -20.26
CA LYS A 291 -10.79 -4.40 -19.89
C LYS A 291 -11.77 -4.51 -21.07
N ASP A 292 -11.32 -5.04 -22.19
CA ASP A 292 -12.17 -5.52 -23.25
C ASP A 292 -12.23 -7.07 -23.20
N LEU A 293 -13.41 -7.63 -23.00
CA LEU A 293 -13.59 -9.09 -22.88
C LEU A 293 -13.16 -9.86 -24.14
N LYS A 294 -13.31 -9.27 -25.33
CA LYS A 294 -12.92 -9.92 -26.58
C LYS A 294 -11.40 -10.01 -26.73
N GLU A 295 -10.69 -8.96 -26.31
CA GLU A 295 -9.25 -8.91 -26.37
C GLU A 295 -8.59 -9.62 -25.18
N ASP A 296 -9.18 -9.51 -23.99
CA ASP A 296 -8.58 -10.06 -22.77
C ASP A 296 -8.79 -11.58 -22.65
N THR A 297 -9.89 -12.13 -23.20
CA THR A 297 -10.14 -13.58 -23.16
C THR A 297 -8.99 -14.38 -23.78
N PRO A 298 -8.53 -14.12 -25.01
CA PRO A 298 -7.39 -14.84 -25.59
C PRO A 298 -6.07 -14.59 -24.83
N ARG A 299 -5.85 -13.39 -24.27
CA ARG A 299 -4.67 -13.09 -23.43
C ARG A 299 -4.63 -13.96 -22.17
N VAL A 300 -5.80 -14.09 -21.51
CA VAL A 300 -5.92 -14.95 -20.31
C VAL A 300 -5.68 -16.41 -20.66
N LEU A 301 -6.25 -16.91 -21.75
CA LEU A 301 -6.02 -18.29 -22.19
C LEU A 301 -4.55 -18.56 -22.54
N ALA A 302 -3.89 -17.61 -23.20
CA ALA A 302 -2.46 -17.70 -23.48
C ALA A 302 -1.64 -17.72 -22.20
N ALA A 303 -1.94 -16.85 -21.24
CA ALA A 303 -1.24 -16.78 -19.96
C ALA A 303 -1.40 -18.05 -19.10
N LEU A 304 -2.60 -18.67 -19.10
CA LEU A 304 -2.84 -19.93 -18.39
C LEU A 304 -2.09 -21.12 -19.01
N ARG A 305 -1.84 -21.10 -20.32
CA ARG A 305 -1.09 -22.14 -21.06
C ARG A 305 0.42 -21.93 -21.01
N ALA A 306 0.88 -20.69 -20.84
CA ALA A 306 2.29 -20.35 -20.80
C ALA A 306 2.89 -20.65 -19.42
N ARG A 307 4.04 -21.37 -19.40
CA ARG A 307 4.82 -21.56 -18.19
C ARG A 307 5.76 -20.35 -18.02
N PRO A 308 5.82 -19.76 -16.83
CA PRO A 308 6.88 -18.81 -16.54
C PRO A 308 8.26 -19.45 -16.71
N THR A 309 9.17 -18.77 -17.38
CA THR A 309 10.55 -19.24 -17.55
C THR A 309 11.48 -18.58 -16.54
N LEU A 310 12.61 -19.21 -16.26
CA LEU A 310 13.65 -18.63 -15.41
C LEU A 310 14.21 -17.33 -16.01
N ALA A 311 14.25 -17.21 -17.35
CA ALA A 311 14.66 -15.99 -18.02
C ALA A 311 13.70 -14.84 -17.75
N GLU A 312 12.38 -15.01 -18.00
CA GLU A 312 11.35 -14.01 -17.70
C GLU A 312 11.36 -13.61 -16.20
N PHE A 313 11.60 -14.58 -15.30
CA PHE A 313 11.69 -14.30 -13.87
C PHE A 313 12.90 -13.39 -13.55
N ARG A 314 14.09 -13.69 -14.10
CA ARG A 314 15.30 -12.88 -13.89
C ARG A 314 15.18 -11.49 -14.50
N GLU A 315 14.58 -11.38 -15.68
CA GLU A 315 14.27 -10.09 -16.29
C GLU A 315 13.33 -9.26 -15.43
N SER A 316 12.25 -9.89 -14.92
CA SER A 316 11.32 -9.24 -14.01
C SER A 316 11.96 -8.81 -12.69
N GLN A 317 12.84 -9.66 -12.14
CA GLN A 317 13.64 -9.31 -10.96
C GLN A 317 14.52 -8.09 -11.22
N ALA A 318 15.27 -8.09 -12.33
CA ALA A 318 16.14 -6.99 -12.69
C ALA A 318 15.37 -5.67 -12.91
N ALA A 319 14.17 -5.74 -13.52
CA ALA A 319 13.30 -4.57 -13.70
C ALA A 319 12.86 -3.98 -12.35
N LEU A 320 12.43 -4.83 -11.39
CA LEU A 320 12.01 -4.39 -10.07
C LEU A 320 13.18 -3.92 -9.19
N GLU A 321 14.37 -4.52 -9.33
CA GLU A 321 15.59 -4.04 -8.68
C GLU A 321 16.03 -2.67 -9.22
N LYS A 322 15.94 -2.44 -10.54
CA LYS A 322 16.17 -1.12 -11.15
C LYS A 322 15.19 -0.07 -10.59
N LEU A 323 13.91 -0.43 -10.45
CA LEU A 323 12.86 0.45 -9.93
C LEU A 323 13.10 0.81 -8.46
N ALA A 324 13.29 -0.18 -7.58
CA ALA A 324 13.25 -0.01 -6.13
C ALA A 324 14.57 -0.27 -5.41
N GLY A 325 15.60 -0.77 -6.10
CA GLY A 325 16.91 -1.04 -5.52
C GLY A 325 17.66 0.23 -5.12
N HIS A 326 18.64 0.08 -4.21
CA HIS A 326 19.44 1.19 -3.65
C HIS A 326 18.55 2.27 -3.01
N TYR A 327 17.50 1.83 -2.31
CA TYR A 327 16.47 2.74 -1.79
C TYR A 327 17.05 3.86 -0.93
N LEU A 328 17.90 3.51 0.04
CA LEU A 328 18.47 4.46 0.99
C LEU A 328 19.42 5.46 0.30
N GLU A 329 20.26 5.02 -0.62
CA GLU A 329 21.15 5.89 -1.40
C GLU A 329 20.36 6.90 -2.23
N LYS A 330 19.34 6.44 -2.96
CA LYS A 330 18.43 7.30 -3.72
C LYS A 330 17.69 8.29 -2.82
N PHE A 331 17.22 7.83 -1.66
CA PHE A 331 16.54 8.66 -0.67
C PHE A 331 17.46 9.79 -0.19
N LEU A 332 18.67 9.48 0.22
CA LEU A 332 19.63 10.48 0.72
C LEU A 332 19.99 11.48 -0.38
N ALA A 333 20.26 11.03 -1.60
CA ALA A 333 20.55 11.89 -2.74
C ALA A 333 19.37 12.84 -3.04
N ASN A 334 18.14 12.32 -3.08
CA ASN A 334 16.95 13.11 -3.34
C ASN A 334 16.70 14.15 -2.24
N THR A 335 16.80 13.76 -0.96
CA THR A 335 16.49 14.67 0.16
C THR A 335 17.56 15.72 0.38
N GLN A 336 18.82 15.46 0.00
CA GLN A 336 19.91 16.43 0.05
C GLN A 336 19.60 17.68 -0.78
N LEU A 337 18.86 17.56 -1.87
CA LEU A 337 18.46 18.69 -2.73
C LEU A 337 17.55 19.69 -2.01
N TYR A 338 16.92 19.30 -0.91
CA TYR A 338 15.96 20.09 -0.16
C TYR A 338 16.46 20.50 1.23
N GLN A 339 17.75 20.29 1.51
CA GLN A 339 18.39 20.81 2.70
C GLN A 339 18.47 22.35 2.62
N GLY A 340 18.24 23.01 3.74
CA GLY A 340 18.35 24.47 3.83
C GLY A 340 17.17 25.26 3.25
N VAL A 341 16.07 24.59 2.86
CA VAL A 341 14.81 25.28 2.50
C VAL A 341 14.35 26.12 3.69
N LYS A 342 14.16 27.41 3.48
CA LYS A 342 13.68 28.35 4.51
C LYS A 342 12.15 28.37 4.58
N PHE A 343 11.63 28.43 5.80
CA PHE A 343 10.20 28.46 6.07
C PHE A 343 9.82 29.69 6.89
N ASP A 344 8.70 30.29 6.57
CA ASP A 344 8.14 31.38 7.38
C ASP A 344 7.37 30.80 8.58
N LEU A 345 8.04 30.75 9.72
CA LEU A 345 7.47 30.23 10.97
C LEU A 345 6.61 31.23 11.73
N THR A 346 6.62 32.51 11.34
CA THR A 346 5.86 33.59 12.02
C THR A 346 4.35 33.39 11.91
N LYS A 347 3.89 32.72 10.84
CA LYS A 347 2.49 32.40 10.58
C LYS A 347 1.95 31.21 11.37
N ILE A 348 2.77 30.57 12.21
CA ILE A 348 2.38 29.37 12.97
C ILE A 348 2.10 29.75 14.41
N THR A 349 0.85 29.63 14.83
CA THR A 349 0.36 30.01 16.17
C THR A 349 -0.01 28.77 17.00
N SER A 350 -0.28 28.96 18.28
CA SER A 350 -0.79 27.88 19.15
C SER A 350 -2.20 27.40 18.74
N ALA A 351 -2.98 28.25 18.07
CA ALA A 351 -4.31 27.91 17.55
C ALA A 351 -4.26 26.88 16.40
N ASP A 352 -3.11 26.72 15.76
CA ASP A 352 -2.95 25.74 14.67
C ASP A 352 -2.99 24.29 15.17
N ILE A 353 -2.63 24.01 16.42
CA ILE A 353 -2.64 22.65 16.99
C ILE A 353 -4.06 22.07 17.01
N PRO A 354 -5.05 22.71 17.69
CA PRO A 354 -6.42 22.19 17.69
C PRO A 354 -7.07 22.19 16.29
N ALA A 355 -6.72 23.16 15.44
CA ALA A 355 -7.23 23.19 14.06
C ALA A 355 -6.72 22.01 13.24
N CYS A 356 -5.43 21.71 13.29
CA CYS A 356 -4.81 20.56 12.66
C CYS A 356 -5.42 19.24 13.16
N ARG A 357 -5.54 19.09 14.47
CA ARG A 357 -6.17 17.93 15.08
C ARG A 357 -7.58 17.70 14.55
N LYS A 358 -8.41 18.76 14.54
CA LYS A 358 -9.76 18.70 14.03
C LYS A 358 -9.83 18.29 12.55
N GLN A 359 -8.95 18.82 11.72
CA GLN A 359 -8.88 18.45 10.30
C GLN A 359 -8.60 16.96 10.13
N ILE A 360 -7.62 16.41 10.84
CA ILE A 360 -7.26 14.99 10.76
C ILE A 360 -8.38 14.11 11.31
N GLU A 361 -8.98 14.47 12.45
CA GLU A 361 -10.06 13.70 13.07
C GLU A 361 -11.36 13.71 12.23
N VAL A 362 -11.61 14.76 11.46
CA VAL A 362 -12.74 14.80 10.49
C VAL A 362 -12.53 13.77 9.37
N ILE A 363 -11.30 13.55 8.95
CA ILE A 363 -10.97 12.63 7.86
C ILE A 363 -10.90 11.17 8.35
N LEU A 364 -10.19 10.93 9.43
CA LEU A 364 -9.82 9.60 9.90
C LEU A 364 -10.65 9.10 11.08
N GLY A 365 -11.49 9.96 11.63
CA GLY A 365 -12.16 9.72 12.92
C GLY A 365 -11.21 9.95 14.10
N SER A 366 -11.72 9.81 15.32
CA SER A 366 -10.88 9.92 16.52
C SER A 366 -9.83 8.82 16.57
N PRO A 367 -8.55 9.14 16.91
CA PRO A 367 -7.52 8.14 17.13
C PRO A 367 -7.83 7.24 18.35
N LEU A 368 -8.66 7.73 19.28
CA LEU A 368 -9.13 6.96 20.42
C LEU A 368 -10.31 6.10 20.02
N ALA A 369 -10.17 4.79 20.12
CA ALA A 369 -11.27 3.89 19.86
C ALA A 369 -12.39 4.12 20.89
N PRO A 370 -13.67 4.25 20.45
CA PRO A 370 -14.81 4.31 21.36
C PRO A 370 -14.81 3.13 22.34
N TRP A 371 -15.30 3.36 23.56
CA TRP A 371 -15.27 2.36 24.63
C TRP A 371 -15.94 1.02 24.24
N TYR A 372 -17.00 1.06 23.45
CA TYR A 372 -17.70 -0.14 22.97
C TYR A 372 -16.84 -0.96 21.98
N ILE A 373 -16.00 -0.31 21.17
CA ILE A 373 -15.00 -1.00 20.33
C ILE A 373 -13.90 -1.62 21.19
N LYS A 374 -13.46 -0.91 22.25
CA LYS A 374 -12.51 -1.46 23.23
C LYS A 374 -13.09 -2.69 23.93
N LEU A 375 -14.34 -2.62 24.34
CA LEU A 375 -15.08 -3.73 24.96
C LEU A 375 -15.23 -4.91 23.97
N TYR A 376 -15.63 -4.65 22.71
CA TYR A 376 -15.71 -5.68 21.67
C TYR A 376 -14.36 -6.37 21.43
N ARG A 377 -13.26 -5.59 21.32
CA ARG A 377 -11.91 -6.15 21.18
C ARG A 377 -11.50 -6.98 22.39
N TYR A 378 -11.87 -6.57 23.59
CA TYR A 378 -11.64 -7.30 24.83
C TYR A 378 -12.42 -8.62 24.83
N LEU A 379 -13.71 -8.60 24.56
CA LEU A 379 -14.58 -9.77 24.51
C LEU A 379 -14.13 -10.79 23.44
N LYS A 380 -13.68 -10.32 22.28
CA LYS A 380 -13.15 -11.17 21.21
C LYS A 380 -11.87 -11.92 21.60
N LYS A 381 -11.14 -11.45 22.61
CA LYS A 381 -9.89 -12.05 23.14
C LYS A 381 -10.12 -12.96 24.34
N THR A 382 -11.36 -13.05 24.86
CA THR A 382 -11.74 -13.88 26.01
C THR A 382 -12.46 -15.14 25.54
N PRO A 383 -12.66 -16.17 26.43
CA PRO A 383 -13.47 -17.36 26.13
C PRO A 383 -14.93 -17.08 25.75
N LEU A 384 -15.43 -15.86 26.02
CA LEU A 384 -16.76 -15.35 25.60
C LEU A 384 -16.88 -15.13 24.09
N LYS A 385 -15.85 -15.46 23.31
CA LYS A 385 -15.84 -15.41 21.83
C LYS A 385 -17.01 -16.18 21.19
N ILE A 386 -17.56 -17.16 21.89
CA ILE A 386 -18.69 -17.99 21.43
C ILE A 386 -19.99 -17.20 21.35
N LEU A 387 -20.18 -16.16 22.16
CA LEU A 387 -21.40 -15.33 22.22
C LEU A 387 -21.46 -14.22 21.15
N LEU A 388 -20.38 -13.97 20.41
CA LEU A 388 -20.29 -12.89 19.41
C LEU A 388 -20.41 -13.37 17.95
N ASN A 389 -20.67 -14.66 17.74
CA ASN A 389 -20.81 -15.27 16.40
C ASN A 389 -22.25 -15.64 16.05
N TYR A 390 -23.25 -15.03 16.73
CA TYR A 390 -24.68 -15.09 16.37
C TYR A 390 -25.15 -13.77 15.76
#